data_11a8b51b02307199dff9d9ee9a7126ef
#
_entry.id   11a8b51b02307199dff9d9ee9a7126ef
#
_cell.length_a   1.000
_cell.length_b   1.000
_cell.length_c   1.000
_cell.angle_alpha   90.00
_cell.angle_beta   90.00
_cell.angle_gamma   90.00
#
_symmetry.space_group_name_H-M   'P 1'
#
loop_
_entity.id
_entity.type
_entity.pdbx_description
1 polymer ?
#
loop_
_entity_poly.entity_id
_entity_poly.type
_entity_poly.pdbx_seq_one_letter_code
_entity_poly.pdbx_strand_id
1 'polypeptide(L)'
;MNAQPLAYFNHAGASLMSASTVDAMVSHLHLETRLGGYGAAVHQHKALAAVYTQAAQLLGCDADEIALTDSHSRGWREVMNCLHFAPGDRILVGRSEWGGNYAALTHIAQRDGAAVETIPSTPSGEVCLTQLAAMLDHRVRLISLTWLPANGGLIQPATRVGALAHAAKIPFFLDAAQAVGQMPVDVRSLNCDVLTTPGRKWLRGPRGTGLLYVRRGFLQALQPAALDHFSAPLTNGQYQLRDDARRFETSEANMAARLGLGQAIQEALAQGLDTIQTQVQSKASKIRDALRDMPHIQSHDMGTQLSGLIAFTAQGLTSDAVRTHLAQQGIEVAVNGTAFTPLDMRARGLTDVVRISAHTTSTDEEIARLLDAVSNLAEFTP
;
A
#
# COMPACT_ATOMS: atom_id res chain seq x y z
N MET A 1 1.77 38.21 -7.41
CA MET A 1 1.40 37.53 -6.16
C MET A 1 2.32 36.33 -6.04
N ASN A 2 3.20 36.30 -5.05
CA ASN A 2 4.02 35.11 -4.78
C ASN A 2 3.05 34.01 -4.30
N ALA A 3 2.85 32.98 -5.13
CA ALA A 3 2.05 31.83 -4.72
C ALA A 3 2.73 31.23 -3.45
N GLN A 4 1.97 31.05 -2.39
CA GLN A 4 2.48 30.36 -1.20
C GLN A 4 2.94 28.95 -1.59
N PRO A 5 4.04 28.44 -1.00
CA PRO A 5 4.50 27.07 -1.26
C PRO A 5 3.37 26.06 -0.94
N LEU A 6 3.27 25.01 -1.74
CA LEU A 6 2.29 23.95 -1.57
C LEU A 6 2.50 23.24 -0.23
N ALA A 7 1.50 23.25 0.65
CA ALA A 7 1.43 22.39 1.83
C ALA A 7 0.82 21.04 1.43
N TYR A 8 1.63 20.00 1.44
CA TYR A 8 1.24 18.71 0.84
C TYR A 8 0.92 17.66 1.90
N PHE A 9 -0.34 17.21 1.94
CA PHE A 9 -0.85 16.23 2.90
C PHE A 9 -1.56 15.04 2.22
N ASN A 10 -1.14 14.67 1.00
CA ASN A 10 -1.70 13.53 0.26
C ASN A 10 -0.67 12.42 0.02
N HIS A 11 0.24 12.18 0.97
CA HIS A 11 1.28 11.15 0.88
C HIS A 11 0.71 9.73 0.78
N ALA A 12 -0.43 9.45 1.43
CA ALA A 12 -1.16 8.18 1.31
C ALA A 12 -1.78 7.96 -0.09
N GLY A 13 -1.91 9.00 -0.89
CA GLY A 13 -2.29 8.93 -2.31
C GLY A 13 -1.07 8.74 -3.20
N ALA A 14 -0.23 9.77 -3.30
CA ALA A 14 1.04 9.74 -4.01
C ALA A 14 1.95 10.79 -3.40
N SER A 15 3.08 10.39 -2.84
CA SER A 15 4.06 11.32 -2.24
C SER A 15 4.81 12.12 -3.29
N LEU A 16 5.34 13.27 -2.86
CA LEU A 16 6.33 14.02 -3.61
C LEU A 16 7.67 13.25 -3.58
N MET A 17 8.20 12.96 -4.77
CA MET A 17 9.52 12.32 -4.89
C MET A 17 10.62 13.26 -4.41
N SER A 18 11.72 12.70 -3.90
CA SER A 18 12.94 13.46 -3.61
C SER A 18 13.65 13.88 -4.91
N ALA A 19 14.48 14.91 -4.85
CA ALA A 19 15.32 15.31 -5.98
C ALA A 19 16.21 14.15 -6.46
N SER A 20 16.83 13.41 -5.54
CA SER A 20 17.70 12.27 -5.87
C SER A 20 16.94 11.11 -6.53
N THR A 21 15.69 10.87 -6.14
CA THR A 21 14.82 9.90 -6.85
C THR A 21 14.56 10.33 -8.30
N VAL A 22 14.26 11.61 -8.51
CA VAL A 22 14.07 12.17 -9.86
C VAL A 22 15.36 12.12 -10.66
N ASP A 23 16.49 12.51 -10.07
CA ASP A 23 17.80 12.51 -10.72
C ASP A 23 18.25 11.11 -11.16
N ALA A 24 17.97 10.08 -10.35
CA ALA A 24 18.26 8.70 -10.73
C ALA A 24 17.50 8.28 -11.99
N MET A 25 16.23 8.67 -12.11
CA MET A 25 15.41 8.40 -13.30
C MET A 25 15.90 9.18 -14.52
N VAL A 26 16.12 10.48 -14.38
CA VAL A 26 16.56 11.38 -15.48
C VAL A 26 17.92 10.95 -15.99
N SER A 27 18.85 10.61 -15.10
CA SER A 27 20.20 10.12 -15.46
C SER A 27 20.14 8.86 -16.32
N HIS A 28 19.22 7.92 -16.00
CA HIS A 28 19.02 6.72 -16.81
C HIS A 28 18.43 7.05 -18.19
N LEU A 29 17.43 7.93 -18.25
CA LEU A 29 16.85 8.37 -19.53
C LEU A 29 17.91 9.02 -20.43
N HIS A 30 18.79 9.87 -19.86
CA HIS A 30 19.93 10.41 -20.61
C HIS A 30 20.94 9.33 -21.04
N LEU A 31 21.08 8.26 -20.27
CA LEU A 31 21.92 7.13 -20.67
C LEU A 31 21.32 6.39 -21.86
N GLU A 32 20.00 6.16 -21.86
CA GLU A 32 19.27 5.53 -22.95
C GLU A 32 19.39 6.32 -24.26
N THR A 33 19.40 7.66 -24.24
CA THR A 33 19.61 8.48 -25.45
C THR A 33 20.98 8.29 -26.09
N ARG A 34 21.97 7.81 -25.31
CA ARG A 34 23.36 7.62 -25.79
C ARG A 34 23.68 6.17 -26.13
N LEU A 35 23.12 5.20 -25.40
CA LEU A 35 23.46 3.78 -25.50
C LEU A 35 22.32 2.92 -26.06
N GLY A 36 21.13 3.50 -26.22
CA GLY A 36 19.90 2.74 -26.41
C GLY A 36 19.45 2.03 -25.14
N GLY A 37 18.19 1.61 -25.06
CA GLY A 37 17.62 1.04 -23.84
C GLY A 37 18.35 -0.20 -23.33
N TYR A 38 18.71 -1.15 -24.22
CA TYR A 38 19.46 -2.35 -23.81
C TYR A 38 20.88 -2.02 -23.33
N GLY A 39 21.59 -1.12 -24.01
CA GLY A 39 22.92 -0.67 -23.60
C GLY A 39 22.92 0.01 -22.24
N ALA A 40 21.92 0.87 -22.00
CA ALA A 40 21.74 1.54 -20.72
C ALA A 40 21.43 0.54 -19.58
N ALA A 41 20.56 -0.44 -19.83
CA ALA A 41 20.24 -1.47 -18.86
C ALA A 41 21.45 -2.33 -18.49
N VAL A 42 22.27 -2.73 -19.49
CA VAL A 42 23.54 -3.43 -19.26
C VAL A 42 24.50 -2.57 -18.44
N HIS A 43 24.62 -1.28 -18.78
CA HIS A 43 25.48 -0.36 -18.03
C HIS A 43 25.05 -0.23 -16.56
N GLN A 44 23.74 -0.21 -16.29
CA GLN A 44 23.15 -0.06 -14.96
C GLN A 44 22.80 -1.41 -14.27
N HIS A 45 23.26 -2.54 -14.80
CA HIS A 45 22.84 -3.86 -14.31
C HIS A 45 23.02 -4.05 -12.79
N LYS A 46 24.14 -3.51 -12.21
CA LYS A 46 24.40 -3.59 -10.77
C LYS A 46 23.38 -2.78 -9.96
N ALA A 47 23.05 -1.57 -10.40
CA ALA A 47 22.08 -0.73 -9.75
C ALA A 47 20.67 -1.32 -9.84
N LEU A 48 20.29 -1.85 -11.01
CA LEU A 48 19.01 -2.55 -11.20
C LEU A 48 18.91 -3.82 -10.33
N ALA A 49 19.99 -4.60 -10.22
CA ALA A 49 20.05 -5.78 -9.34
C ALA A 49 19.96 -5.38 -7.85
N ALA A 50 20.58 -4.26 -7.47
CA ALA A 50 20.53 -3.75 -6.09
C ALA A 50 19.13 -3.40 -5.61
N VAL A 51 18.17 -3.07 -6.50
CA VAL A 51 16.78 -2.79 -6.14
C VAL A 51 16.14 -3.98 -5.42
N TYR A 52 16.44 -5.21 -5.84
CA TYR A 52 15.88 -6.41 -5.20
C TYR A 52 16.45 -6.63 -3.79
N THR A 53 17.76 -6.44 -3.60
CA THR A 53 18.40 -6.55 -2.27
C THR A 53 17.94 -5.45 -1.33
N GLN A 54 17.75 -4.23 -1.83
CA GLN A 54 17.21 -3.11 -1.05
C GLN A 54 15.74 -3.37 -0.66
N ALA A 55 14.92 -3.86 -1.57
CA ALA A 55 13.54 -4.25 -1.29
C ALA A 55 13.45 -5.41 -0.28
N ALA A 56 14.34 -6.39 -0.40
CA ALA A 56 14.46 -7.49 0.54
C ALA A 56 14.85 -7.00 1.95
N GLN A 57 15.81 -6.09 2.05
CA GLN A 57 16.18 -5.45 3.31
C GLN A 57 15.01 -4.65 3.90
N LEU A 58 14.26 -3.91 3.07
CA LEU A 58 13.09 -3.12 3.49
C LEU A 58 11.98 -3.99 4.08
N LEU A 59 11.79 -5.21 3.56
CA LEU A 59 10.69 -6.12 3.94
C LEU A 59 11.12 -7.27 4.88
N GLY A 60 12.41 -7.41 5.18
CA GLY A 60 12.93 -8.48 6.04
C GLY A 60 12.90 -9.87 5.39
N CYS A 61 13.22 -9.98 4.08
CA CYS A 61 13.18 -11.23 3.32
C CYS A 61 14.43 -11.43 2.45
N ASP A 62 14.43 -12.45 1.60
CA ASP A 62 15.48 -12.70 0.63
C ASP A 62 15.15 -12.06 -0.73
N ALA A 63 16.17 -11.69 -1.52
CA ALA A 63 15.99 -10.99 -2.79
C ALA A 63 15.27 -11.82 -3.87
N ASP A 64 15.34 -13.16 -3.78
CA ASP A 64 14.62 -14.08 -4.67
C ASP A 64 13.13 -14.24 -4.33
N GLU A 65 12.69 -13.69 -3.18
CA GLU A 65 11.28 -13.58 -2.80
C GLU A 65 10.61 -12.29 -3.30
N ILE A 66 11.37 -11.40 -3.99
CA ILE A 66 10.90 -10.10 -4.49
C ILE A 66 10.70 -10.13 -6.00
N ALA A 67 9.56 -9.59 -6.43
CA ALA A 67 9.31 -9.17 -7.80
C ALA A 67 8.98 -7.68 -7.86
N LEU A 68 9.46 -7.01 -8.92
CA LEU A 68 9.14 -5.62 -9.21
C LEU A 68 7.94 -5.56 -10.16
N THR A 69 6.92 -4.79 -9.77
CA THR A 69 5.67 -4.68 -10.53
C THR A 69 5.37 -3.22 -10.88
N ASP A 70 4.45 -2.99 -11.83
CA ASP A 70 4.02 -1.64 -12.22
C ASP A 70 3.15 -0.97 -11.15
N SER A 71 2.56 -1.78 -10.27
CA SER A 71 1.71 -1.30 -9.19
C SER A 71 1.41 -2.42 -8.19
N HIS A 72 0.99 -2.05 -6.98
CA HIS A 72 0.36 -2.95 -6.02
C HIS A 72 -0.72 -3.84 -6.67
N SER A 73 -1.66 -3.24 -7.40
CA SER A 73 -2.79 -3.97 -8.02
C SER A 73 -2.34 -5.00 -9.06
N ARG A 74 -1.26 -4.72 -9.80
CA ARG A 74 -0.68 -5.67 -10.75
C ARG A 74 -0.11 -6.87 -10.00
N GLY A 75 0.77 -6.65 -9.01
CA GLY A 75 1.35 -7.73 -8.20
C GLY A 75 0.29 -8.57 -7.50
N TRP A 76 -0.73 -7.91 -6.90
CA TRP A 76 -1.85 -8.59 -6.28
C TRP A 76 -2.58 -9.54 -7.25
N ARG A 77 -2.98 -9.04 -8.43
CA ARG A 77 -3.71 -9.82 -9.43
C ARG A 77 -2.88 -10.96 -10.02
N GLU A 78 -1.58 -10.76 -10.23
CA GLU A 78 -0.71 -11.83 -10.76
C GLU A 78 -0.73 -13.05 -9.83
N VAL A 79 -0.62 -12.85 -8.52
CA VAL A 79 -0.66 -13.96 -7.57
C VAL A 79 -2.08 -14.50 -7.41
N MET A 80 -3.10 -13.64 -7.36
CA MET A 80 -4.49 -14.07 -7.25
C MET A 80 -4.93 -14.94 -8.42
N ASN A 81 -4.47 -14.66 -9.64
CA ASN A 81 -4.79 -15.45 -10.83
C ASN A 81 -4.15 -16.86 -10.81
N CYS A 82 -3.16 -17.10 -9.95
CA CYS A 82 -2.59 -18.43 -9.73
C CYS A 82 -3.45 -19.31 -8.81
N LEU A 83 -4.41 -18.72 -8.10
CA LEU A 83 -5.23 -19.44 -7.14
C LEU A 83 -6.47 -20.02 -7.83
N HIS A 84 -6.80 -21.25 -7.46
CA HIS A 84 -8.01 -21.94 -7.86
C HIS A 84 -8.75 -22.41 -6.62
N PHE A 85 -10.04 -22.16 -6.60
CA PHE A 85 -10.92 -22.55 -5.51
C PHE A 85 -11.92 -23.60 -6.00
N ALA A 86 -12.42 -24.40 -5.07
CA ALA A 86 -13.52 -25.32 -5.33
C ALA A 86 -14.85 -24.71 -4.86
N PRO A 87 -15.99 -25.15 -5.39
CA PRO A 87 -17.30 -24.79 -4.86
C PRO A 87 -17.39 -25.09 -3.35
N GLY A 88 -17.78 -24.08 -2.58
CA GLY A 88 -17.87 -24.15 -1.12
C GLY A 88 -16.58 -23.76 -0.38
N ASP A 89 -15.48 -23.51 -1.07
CA ASP A 89 -14.28 -22.88 -0.45
C ASP A 89 -14.61 -21.46 0.04
N ARG A 90 -13.87 -21.01 1.05
CA ARG A 90 -14.07 -19.73 1.73
C ARG A 90 -12.82 -18.87 1.68
N ILE A 91 -13.01 -17.60 1.36
CA ILE A 91 -11.99 -16.56 1.40
C ILE A 91 -12.38 -15.58 2.51
N LEU A 92 -11.54 -15.42 3.53
CA LEU A 92 -11.81 -14.50 4.63
C LEU A 92 -11.14 -13.16 4.38
N VAL A 93 -11.87 -12.05 4.55
CA VAL A 93 -11.38 -10.69 4.36
C VAL A 93 -11.65 -9.81 5.56
N GLY A 94 -10.77 -8.84 5.84
CA GLY A 94 -11.05 -7.80 6.82
C GLY A 94 -12.17 -6.86 6.35
N ARG A 95 -12.98 -6.29 7.28
CA ARG A 95 -14.03 -5.34 6.92
C ARG A 95 -13.48 -4.10 6.19
N SER A 96 -12.28 -3.67 6.52
CA SER A 96 -11.60 -2.53 5.90
C SER A 96 -10.75 -2.90 4.67
N GLU A 97 -11.06 -4.03 4.01
CA GLU A 97 -10.37 -4.47 2.79
C GLU A 97 -10.43 -3.39 1.70
N TRP A 98 -9.31 -3.20 1.00
CA TRP A 98 -9.26 -2.25 -0.12
C TRP A 98 -10.17 -2.71 -1.27
N GLY A 99 -10.93 -1.75 -1.81
CA GLY A 99 -11.97 -2.06 -2.82
C GLY A 99 -11.46 -2.78 -4.06
N GLY A 100 -10.23 -2.51 -4.50
CA GLY A 100 -9.63 -3.21 -5.63
C GLY A 100 -9.31 -4.68 -5.33
N ASN A 101 -8.81 -4.99 -4.13
CA ASN A 101 -8.59 -6.37 -3.68
C ASN A 101 -9.92 -7.09 -3.52
N TYR A 102 -10.89 -6.45 -2.87
CA TYR A 102 -12.23 -7.01 -2.67
C TYR A 102 -12.92 -7.35 -3.99
N ALA A 103 -12.82 -6.46 -4.99
CA ALA A 103 -13.35 -6.73 -6.33
C ALA A 103 -12.67 -7.93 -7.00
N ALA A 104 -11.33 -8.04 -6.91
CA ALA A 104 -10.59 -9.17 -7.45
C ALA A 104 -10.95 -10.50 -6.76
N LEU A 105 -11.03 -10.48 -5.43
CA LEU A 105 -11.42 -11.65 -4.61
C LEU A 105 -12.85 -12.10 -4.93
N THR A 106 -13.79 -11.16 -5.03
CA THR A 106 -15.19 -11.45 -5.38
C THR A 106 -15.30 -12.04 -6.79
N HIS A 107 -14.55 -11.48 -7.75
CA HIS A 107 -14.54 -11.97 -9.13
C HIS A 107 -14.05 -13.44 -9.21
N ILE A 108 -12.92 -13.74 -8.54
CA ILE A 108 -12.36 -15.09 -8.53
C ILE A 108 -13.28 -16.07 -7.79
N ALA A 109 -13.83 -15.64 -6.65
CA ALA A 109 -14.77 -16.47 -5.90
C ALA A 109 -16.01 -16.81 -6.73
N GLN A 110 -16.57 -15.85 -7.47
CA GLN A 110 -17.69 -16.08 -8.38
C GLN A 110 -17.33 -17.04 -9.52
N ARG A 111 -16.12 -16.89 -10.11
CA ARG A 111 -15.63 -17.78 -11.16
C ARG A 111 -15.57 -19.24 -10.69
N ASP A 112 -15.10 -19.47 -9.47
CA ASP A 112 -14.76 -20.79 -8.95
C ASP A 112 -15.83 -21.38 -8.01
N GLY A 113 -16.91 -20.65 -7.72
CA GLY A 113 -17.97 -21.08 -6.80
C GLY A 113 -17.62 -21.01 -5.32
N ALA A 114 -16.61 -20.21 -4.96
CA ALA A 114 -16.20 -19.95 -3.58
C ALA A 114 -16.99 -18.78 -2.97
N ALA A 115 -16.88 -18.60 -1.64
CA ALA A 115 -17.51 -17.51 -0.91
C ALA A 115 -16.45 -16.54 -0.34
N VAL A 116 -16.69 -15.22 -0.47
CA VAL A 116 -15.93 -14.19 0.25
C VAL A 116 -16.70 -13.82 1.51
N GLU A 117 -16.09 -14.00 2.67
CA GLU A 117 -16.71 -13.75 3.95
C GLU A 117 -15.90 -12.69 4.75
N THR A 118 -16.64 -11.77 5.37
CA THR A 118 -16.01 -10.71 6.17
C THR A 118 -15.76 -11.21 7.59
N ILE A 119 -14.53 -11.08 8.06
CA ILE A 119 -14.16 -11.34 9.44
C ILE A 119 -14.78 -10.23 10.31
N PRO A 120 -15.52 -10.56 11.37
CA PRO A 120 -16.07 -9.58 12.29
C PRO A 120 -14.99 -8.66 12.87
N SER A 121 -15.35 -7.39 13.06
CA SER A 121 -14.46 -6.39 13.69
C SER A 121 -14.82 -6.18 15.16
N THR A 122 -13.83 -5.77 15.94
CA THR A 122 -14.03 -5.22 17.29
C THR A 122 -14.74 -3.85 17.20
N PRO A 123 -15.24 -3.29 18.32
CA PRO A 123 -15.77 -1.93 18.33
C PRO A 123 -14.77 -0.86 17.86
N SER A 124 -13.47 -1.08 18.07
CA SER A 124 -12.39 -0.20 17.58
C SER A 124 -12.04 -0.42 16.11
N GLY A 125 -12.68 -1.34 15.40
CA GLY A 125 -12.54 -1.55 13.96
C GLY A 125 -11.51 -2.59 13.54
N GLU A 126 -10.67 -3.06 14.44
CA GLU A 126 -9.70 -4.13 14.16
C GLU A 126 -10.42 -5.47 13.93
N VAL A 127 -9.78 -6.35 13.16
CA VAL A 127 -10.21 -7.76 13.03
C VAL A 127 -10.34 -8.40 14.42
N CYS A 128 -11.50 -8.98 14.72
CA CYS A 128 -11.73 -9.73 15.94
C CYS A 128 -11.05 -11.10 15.86
N LEU A 129 -9.91 -11.26 16.53
CA LEU A 129 -9.10 -12.47 16.45
C LEU A 129 -9.80 -13.72 17.00
N THR A 130 -10.64 -13.57 18.01
CA THR A 130 -11.43 -14.68 18.56
C THR A 130 -12.45 -15.16 17.51
N GLN A 131 -13.13 -14.24 16.81
CA GLN A 131 -14.05 -14.59 15.75
C GLN A 131 -13.32 -15.17 14.54
N LEU A 132 -12.17 -14.60 14.16
CA LEU A 132 -11.33 -15.17 13.11
C LEU A 132 -10.98 -16.62 13.45
N ALA A 133 -10.49 -16.91 14.65
CA ALA A 133 -10.14 -18.27 15.06
C ALA A 133 -11.33 -19.23 14.97
N ALA A 134 -12.55 -18.78 15.35
CA ALA A 134 -13.77 -19.57 15.25
C ALA A 134 -14.25 -19.79 13.79
N MET A 135 -13.86 -18.94 12.86
CA MET A 135 -14.20 -19.08 11.44
C MET A 135 -13.29 -20.06 10.67
N LEU A 136 -12.11 -20.40 11.24
CA LEU A 136 -11.13 -21.25 10.56
C LEU A 136 -11.63 -22.72 10.53
N ASP A 137 -11.85 -23.22 9.32
CA ASP A 137 -12.14 -24.63 9.05
C ASP A 137 -11.41 -25.07 7.75
N HIS A 138 -11.59 -26.33 7.37
CA HIS A 138 -10.94 -26.92 6.18
C HIS A 138 -11.34 -26.29 4.85
N ARG A 139 -12.42 -25.51 4.79
CA ARG A 139 -12.90 -24.80 3.60
C ARG A 139 -12.24 -23.44 3.46
N VAL A 140 -11.63 -22.89 4.52
CA VAL A 140 -10.94 -21.61 4.41
C VAL A 140 -9.63 -21.80 3.66
N ARG A 141 -9.54 -21.20 2.47
CA ARG A 141 -8.40 -21.36 1.54
C ARG A 141 -7.53 -20.15 1.45
N LEU A 142 -7.98 -19.01 1.95
CA LEU A 142 -7.23 -17.75 1.91
C LEU A 142 -7.74 -16.81 3.00
N ILE A 143 -6.81 -16.11 3.65
CA ILE A 143 -7.09 -14.92 4.46
C ILE A 143 -6.42 -13.73 3.75
N SER A 144 -7.21 -12.68 3.43
CA SER A 144 -6.74 -11.43 2.84
C SER A 144 -6.95 -10.29 3.84
N LEU A 145 -5.95 -9.46 4.02
CA LEU A 145 -6.02 -8.34 4.94
C LEU A 145 -5.35 -7.10 4.36
N THR A 146 -6.09 -6.00 4.28
CA THR A 146 -5.47 -4.67 4.15
C THR A 146 -4.97 -4.25 5.52
N TRP A 147 -3.64 -4.12 5.68
CA TRP A 147 -3.02 -3.85 6.98
C TRP A 147 -3.40 -2.48 7.53
N LEU A 148 -3.21 -1.44 6.72
CA LEU A 148 -3.63 -0.08 7.01
C LEU A 148 -4.64 0.36 5.95
N PRO A 149 -5.92 0.58 6.32
CA PRO A 149 -6.95 0.97 5.37
C PRO A 149 -6.71 2.35 4.75
N ALA A 150 -7.25 2.55 3.55
CA ALA A 150 -7.08 3.80 2.81
C ALA A 150 -7.89 4.97 3.40
N ASN A 151 -8.91 4.72 4.20
CA ASN A 151 -9.91 5.70 4.67
C ASN A 151 -9.81 6.03 6.16
N GLY A 152 -8.63 5.91 6.77
CA GLY A 152 -8.43 6.29 8.16
C GLY A 152 -7.17 5.72 8.78
N GLY A 153 -6.97 6.05 10.06
CA GLY A 153 -5.73 5.75 10.80
C GLY A 153 -5.59 4.32 11.33
N LEU A 154 -6.59 3.45 11.16
CA LEU A 154 -6.58 2.09 11.69
C LEU A 154 -5.33 1.30 11.30
N ILE A 155 -4.73 0.61 12.27
CA ILE A 155 -3.71 -0.41 12.04
C ILE A 155 -4.31 -1.77 12.43
N GLN A 156 -4.44 -2.68 11.48
CA GLN A 156 -4.92 -4.04 11.73
C GLN A 156 -3.87 -4.88 12.47
N PRO A 157 -4.26 -5.86 13.30
CA PRO A 157 -3.34 -6.71 14.04
C PRO A 157 -2.72 -7.80 13.14
N ALA A 158 -2.02 -7.39 12.05
CA ALA A 158 -1.55 -8.28 10.98
C ALA A 158 -0.67 -9.44 11.49
N THR A 159 0.25 -9.19 12.42
CA THR A 159 1.10 -10.24 13.01
C THR A 159 0.27 -11.32 13.71
N ARG A 160 -0.78 -10.92 14.42
CA ARG A 160 -1.66 -11.87 15.12
C ARG A 160 -2.56 -12.65 14.16
N VAL A 161 -3.03 -11.99 13.09
CA VAL A 161 -3.78 -12.65 12.00
C VAL A 161 -2.88 -13.65 11.30
N GLY A 162 -1.64 -13.26 10.93
CA GLY A 162 -0.68 -14.16 10.31
C GLY A 162 -0.30 -15.35 11.19
N ALA A 163 -0.19 -15.18 12.51
CA ALA A 163 0.05 -16.29 13.44
C ALA A 163 -1.11 -17.31 13.43
N LEU A 164 -2.36 -16.86 13.40
CA LEU A 164 -3.53 -17.73 13.28
C LEU A 164 -3.58 -18.44 11.93
N ALA A 165 -3.33 -17.72 10.83
CA ALA A 165 -3.29 -18.27 9.49
C ALA A 165 -2.20 -19.36 9.37
N HIS A 166 -0.98 -19.06 9.87
CA HIS A 166 0.13 -20.00 9.85
C HIS A 166 -0.15 -21.28 10.65
N ALA A 167 -0.69 -21.12 11.87
CA ALA A 167 -1.08 -22.27 12.70
C ALA A 167 -2.14 -23.15 12.04
N ALA A 168 -3.07 -22.55 11.30
CA ALA A 168 -4.11 -23.24 10.54
C ALA A 168 -3.62 -23.72 9.14
N LYS A 169 -2.40 -23.39 8.73
CA LYS A 169 -1.83 -23.66 7.39
C LYS A 169 -2.67 -23.06 6.25
N ILE A 170 -3.26 -21.90 6.48
CA ILE A 170 -4.04 -21.16 5.52
C ILE A 170 -3.16 -20.05 4.93
N PRO A 171 -3.07 -19.89 3.60
CA PRO A 171 -2.37 -18.78 2.97
C PRO A 171 -2.85 -17.42 3.48
N PHE A 172 -1.89 -16.53 3.79
CA PHE A 172 -2.17 -15.18 4.27
C PHE A 172 -1.57 -14.14 3.32
N PHE A 173 -2.46 -13.35 2.71
CA PHE A 173 -2.11 -12.27 1.79
C PHE A 173 -2.30 -10.92 2.48
N LEU A 174 -1.26 -10.09 2.43
CA LEU A 174 -1.21 -8.81 3.12
C LEU A 174 -1.07 -7.65 2.12
N ASP A 175 -2.06 -6.79 2.08
CA ASP A 175 -1.95 -5.49 1.43
C ASP A 175 -1.24 -4.53 2.38
N ALA A 176 0.02 -4.23 2.09
CA ALA A 176 0.85 -3.30 2.85
C ALA A 176 1.02 -1.93 2.16
N ALA A 177 0.09 -1.59 1.26
CA ALA A 177 0.19 -0.39 0.43
C ALA A 177 0.26 0.93 1.23
N GLN A 178 -0.22 0.94 2.46
CA GLN A 178 -0.13 2.09 3.35
C GLN A 178 0.91 1.89 4.47
N ALA A 179 1.48 0.69 4.64
CA ALA A 179 2.43 0.39 5.70
C ALA A 179 3.89 0.64 5.26
N VAL A 180 4.27 0.09 4.09
CA VAL A 180 5.63 0.15 3.59
C VAL A 180 6.03 1.60 3.30
N GLY A 181 7.11 2.04 3.95
CA GLY A 181 7.63 3.41 3.87
C GLY A 181 7.15 4.34 4.98
N GLN A 182 6.14 3.97 5.78
CA GLN A 182 5.79 4.74 6.97
C GLN A 182 6.09 4.03 8.30
N MET A 183 6.32 2.71 8.26
CA MET A 183 6.63 1.92 9.46
C MET A 183 7.49 0.70 9.08
N PRO A 184 8.20 0.10 10.04
CA PRO A 184 8.93 -1.16 9.82
C PRO A 184 8.01 -2.28 9.35
N VAL A 185 8.51 -3.08 8.41
CA VAL A 185 7.84 -4.26 7.87
C VAL A 185 8.80 -5.42 7.91
N ASP A 186 8.42 -6.51 8.57
CA ASP A 186 9.15 -7.78 8.57
C ASP A 186 8.16 -8.90 8.21
N VAL A 187 8.23 -9.38 6.97
CA VAL A 187 7.31 -10.39 6.44
C VAL A 187 7.43 -11.73 7.18
N ARG A 188 8.57 -12.01 7.81
CA ARG A 188 8.78 -13.23 8.59
C ARG A 188 7.99 -13.17 9.90
N SER A 189 8.05 -12.05 10.61
CA SER A 189 7.26 -11.84 11.83
C SER A 189 5.77 -11.73 11.55
N LEU A 190 5.40 -11.21 10.38
CA LEU A 190 4.02 -11.13 9.89
C LEU A 190 3.45 -12.49 9.47
N ASN A 191 4.29 -13.50 9.22
CA ASN A 191 3.88 -14.80 8.70
C ASN A 191 3.01 -14.71 7.45
N CYS A 192 3.20 -13.72 6.58
CA CYS A 192 2.47 -13.61 5.34
C CYS A 192 3.13 -14.41 4.21
N ASP A 193 2.31 -14.96 3.34
CA ASP A 193 2.78 -15.69 2.16
C ASP A 193 2.99 -14.76 0.97
N VAL A 194 2.19 -13.69 0.92
CA VAL A 194 2.25 -12.66 -0.12
C VAL A 194 2.07 -11.29 0.53
N LEU A 195 2.89 -10.33 0.09
CA LEU A 195 2.73 -8.92 0.43
C LEU A 195 2.87 -8.08 -0.82
N THR A 196 2.02 -7.05 -0.96
CA THR A 196 2.14 -6.08 -2.06
C THR A 196 2.11 -4.64 -1.56
N THR A 197 2.87 -3.78 -2.27
CA THR A 197 2.90 -2.34 -1.98
C THR A 197 3.26 -1.54 -3.24
N PRO A 198 2.74 -0.31 -3.44
CA PRO A 198 3.18 0.59 -4.51
C PRO A 198 4.36 1.45 -4.07
N GLY A 199 5.27 1.78 -4.98
CA GLY A 199 6.40 2.67 -4.70
C GLY A 199 6.02 4.13 -4.43
N ARG A 200 4.92 4.62 -5.03
CA ARG A 200 4.54 6.05 -5.06
C ARG A 200 3.99 6.65 -3.76
N LYS A 201 3.64 5.82 -2.78
CA LYS A 201 3.04 6.29 -1.52
C LYS A 201 4.14 6.70 -0.51
N TRP A 202 4.15 6.10 0.65
CA TRP A 202 5.05 6.43 1.74
C TRP A 202 6.55 6.22 1.45
N LEU A 203 6.89 5.39 0.46
CA LEU A 203 8.26 5.27 -0.05
C LEU A 203 8.72 6.47 -0.88
N ARG A 204 7.81 7.34 -1.36
CA ARG A 204 8.13 8.48 -2.22
C ARG A 204 8.79 8.11 -3.54
N GLY A 205 8.59 6.87 -4.00
CA GLY A 205 9.06 6.38 -5.29
C GLY A 205 8.16 6.81 -6.46
N PRO A 206 8.56 6.53 -7.70
CA PRO A 206 7.80 6.92 -8.87
C PRO A 206 6.49 6.13 -9.02
N ARG A 207 5.51 6.75 -9.70
CA ARG A 207 4.32 6.03 -10.20
C ARG A 207 4.75 4.98 -11.23
N GLY A 208 3.94 3.92 -11.36
CA GLY A 208 4.29 2.82 -12.25
C GLY A 208 5.32 1.87 -11.62
N THR A 209 5.42 1.85 -10.29
CA THR A 209 6.28 0.92 -9.56
C THR A 209 5.54 0.32 -8.36
N GLY A 210 5.93 -0.90 -8.00
CA GLY A 210 5.46 -1.62 -6.83
C GLY A 210 6.38 -2.79 -6.49
N LEU A 211 6.20 -3.32 -5.31
CA LEU A 211 6.86 -4.52 -4.82
C LEU A 211 5.84 -5.62 -4.61
N LEU A 212 6.18 -6.82 -5.02
CA LEU A 212 5.51 -8.06 -4.69
C LEU A 212 6.51 -8.94 -3.94
N TYR A 213 6.18 -9.29 -2.71
CA TYR A 213 6.84 -10.35 -1.96
C TYR A 213 6.03 -11.63 -2.06
N VAL A 214 6.70 -12.75 -2.32
CA VAL A 214 6.12 -14.09 -2.27
C VAL A 214 7.05 -15.01 -1.49
N ARG A 215 6.56 -15.55 -0.37
CA ARG A 215 7.34 -16.48 0.46
C ARG A 215 7.81 -17.67 -0.37
N ARG A 216 9.09 -18.00 -0.32
CA ARG A 216 9.72 -19.05 -1.14
C ARG A 216 8.97 -20.39 -1.09
N GLY A 217 8.55 -20.83 0.10
CA GLY A 217 7.80 -22.07 0.23
C GLY A 217 6.39 -22.03 -0.39
N PHE A 218 5.79 -20.87 -0.52
CA PHE A 218 4.50 -20.68 -1.19
C PHE A 218 4.65 -20.50 -2.70
N LEU A 219 5.75 -19.91 -3.15
CA LEU A 219 6.04 -19.63 -4.55
C LEU A 219 5.90 -20.86 -5.46
N GLN A 220 6.31 -22.03 -4.97
CA GLN A 220 6.29 -23.28 -5.75
C GLN A 220 4.86 -23.75 -6.09
N ALA A 221 3.86 -23.36 -5.30
CA ALA A 221 2.46 -23.68 -5.56
C ALA A 221 1.82 -22.74 -6.59
N LEU A 222 2.51 -21.67 -7.00
CA LEU A 222 1.96 -20.62 -7.86
C LEU A 222 2.42 -20.80 -9.31
N GLN A 223 1.46 -20.89 -10.23
CA GLN A 223 1.70 -20.94 -11.67
C GLN A 223 1.19 -19.65 -12.30
N PRO A 224 2.05 -18.72 -12.74
CA PRO A 224 1.61 -17.49 -13.39
C PRO A 224 0.74 -17.77 -14.61
N ALA A 225 -0.34 -16.98 -14.76
CA ALA A 225 -1.28 -17.14 -15.86
C ALA A 225 -0.70 -16.71 -17.23
N ALA A 226 0.35 -15.88 -17.21
CA ALA A 226 1.06 -15.41 -18.41
C ALA A 226 2.56 -15.52 -18.20
N LEU A 227 3.27 -15.94 -19.23
CA LEU A 227 4.71 -16.14 -19.22
C LEU A 227 5.34 -15.42 -20.41
N ASP A 228 6.60 -14.99 -20.25
CA ASP A 228 7.48 -14.57 -21.33
C ASP A 228 8.87 -15.18 -21.16
N HIS A 229 9.80 -14.83 -22.05
CA HIS A 229 11.16 -15.37 -22.01
C HIS A 229 11.98 -14.92 -20.80
N PHE A 230 11.54 -13.90 -20.05
CA PHE A 230 12.18 -13.48 -18.81
C PHE A 230 11.66 -14.32 -17.62
N SER A 231 10.35 -14.47 -17.49
CA SER A 231 9.71 -15.26 -16.43
C SER A 231 9.89 -16.77 -16.61
N ALA A 232 10.04 -17.23 -17.88
CA ALA A 232 10.28 -18.64 -18.22
C ALA A 232 11.28 -18.75 -19.38
N PRO A 233 12.60 -18.62 -19.09
CA PRO A 233 13.64 -18.75 -20.12
C PRO A 233 13.61 -20.11 -20.80
N LEU A 234 13.98 -20.13 -22.08
CA LEU A 234 14.12 -21.35 -22.88
C LEU A 234 15.44 -22.06 -22.53
N THR A 235 15.36 -23.25 -21.96
CA THR A 235 16.52 -24.09 -21.62
C THR A 235 16.35 -25.46 -22.28
N ASN A 236 17.32 -25.88 -23.08
CA ASN A 236 17.30 -27.16 -23.81
C ASN A 236 16.00 -27.38 -24.63
N GLY A 237 15.49 -26.35 -25.26
CA GLY A 237 14.28 -26.41 -26.09
C GLY A 237 12.95 -26.44 -25.31
N GLN A 238 12.99 -26.27 -24.00
CA GLN A 238 11.81 -26.21 -23.13
C GLN A 238 11.80 -24.93 -22.31
N TYR A 239 10.62 -24.34 -22.13
CA TYR A 239 10.46 -23.22 -21.21
C TYR A 239 10.53 -23.73 -19.77
N GLN A 240 11.37 -23.08 -18.98
CA GLN A 240 11.58 -23.41 -17.58
C GLN A 240 11.23 -22.21 -16.71
N LEU A 241 10.13 -22.33 -15.95
CA LEU A 241 9.70 -21.28 -15.05
C LEU A 241 10.79 -20.95 -14.04
N ARG A 242 11.05 -19.65 -13.80
CA ARG A 242 12.01 -19.22 -12.78
C ARG A 242 11.64 -19.75 -11.39
N ASP A 243 12.66 -20.08 -10.60
CA ASP A 243 12.48 -20.57 -9.22
C ASP A 243 12.31 -19.42 -8.20
N ASP A 244 12.43 -18.16 -8.64
CA ASP A 244 12.32 -16.96 -7.82
C ASP A 244 11.04 -16.16 -8.13
N ALA A 245 10.72 -15.15 -7.30
CA ALA A 245 9.52 -14.34 -7.44
C ALA A 245 9.48 -13.54 -8.76
N ARG A 246 10.62 -13.35 -9.43
CA ARG A 246 10.70 -12.70 -10.75
C ARG A 246 9.95 -13.47 -11.86
N ARG A 247 9.44 -14.68 -11.57
CA ARG A 247 8.45 -15.35 -12.45
C ARG A 247 7.17 -14.55 -12.68
N PHE A 248 6.92 -13.53 -11.85
CA PHE A 248 5.79 -12.59 -11.98
C PHE A 248 6.15 -11.30 -12.72
N GLU A 249 7.38 -11.18 -13.20
CA GLU A 249 7.84 -10.05 -13.98
C GLU A 249 7.81 -10.35 -15.49
N THR A 250 7.93 -9.29 -16.28
CA THR A 250 8.08 -9.35 -17.72
C THR A 250 9.44 -8.79 -18.14
N SER A 251 9.93 -9.19 -19.32
CA SER A 251 11.16 -8.67 -19.90
C SER A 251 11.10 -7.17 -20.17
N GLU A 252 9.92 -6.66 -20.58
CA GLU A 252 9.71 -5.24 -20.81
C GLU A 252 9.29 -4.54 -19.52
N ALA A 253 10.10 -3.57 -19.09
CA ALA A 253 9.85 -2.82 -17.88
C ALA A 253 10.48 -1.42 -17.95
N ASN A 254 9.94 -0.47 -17.18
CA ASN A 254 10.50 0.88 -17.08
C ASN A 254 11.73 0.88 -16.15
N MET A 255 12.92 0.79 -16.76
CA MET A 255 14.19 0.71 -16.01
C MET A 255 14.50 2.01 -15.25
N ALA A 256 14.17 3.17 -15.82
CA ALA A 256 14.31 4.45 -15.14
C ALA A 256 13.46 4.49 -13.85
N ALA A 257 12.20 4.05 -13.93
CA ALA A 257 11.32 4.00 -12.76
C ALA A 257 11.80 2.97 -11.72
N ARG A 258 12.36 1.82 -12.13
CA ARG A 258 12.96 0.84 -11.21
C ARG A 258 14.15 1.43 -10.45
N LEU A 259 15.03 2.18 -11.13
CA LEU A 259 16.15 2.88 -10.49
C LEU A 259 15.66 3.96 -9.51
N GLY A 260 14.63 4.73 -9.89
CA GLY A 260 13.98 5.69 -9.00
C GLY A 260 13.37 5.02 -7.76
N LEU A 261 12.74 3.85 -7.93
CA LEU A 261 12.24 3.06 -6.79
C LEU A 261 13.38 2.61 -5.87
N GLY A 262 14.48 2.11 -6.43
CA GLY A 262 15.67 1.73 -5.66
C GLY A 262 16.24 2.89 -4.86
N GLN A 263 16.36 4.08 -5.46
CA GLN A 263 16.81 5.29 -4.78
C GLN A 263 15.87 5.66 -3.62
N ALA A 264 14.56 5.62 -3.84
CA ALA A 264 13.57 5.92 -2.81
C ALA A 264 13.61 4.91 -1.63
N ILE A 265 13.81 3.62 -1.92
CA ILE A 265 14.00 2.60 -0.88
C ILE A 265 15.27 2.87 -0.10
N GLN A 266 16.37 3.19 -0.77
CA GLN A 266 17.66 3.51 -0.12
C GLN A 266 17.53 4.70 0.83
N GLU A 267 16.83 5.75 0.43
CA GLU A 267 16.55 6.91 1.28
C GLU A 267 15.75 6.53 2.54
N ALA A 268 14.70 5.71 2.38
CA ALA A 268 13.90 5.25 3.51
C ALA A 268 14.73 4.38 4.47
N LEU A 269 15.57 3.49 3.96
CA LEU A 269 16.48 2.67 4.76
C LEU A 269 17.53 3.52 5.47
N ALA A 270 18.09 4.52 4.80
CA ALA A 270 19.09 5.43 5.38
C ALA A 270 18.50 6.32 6.48
N GLN A 271 17.25 6.77 6.34
CA GLN A 271 16.53 7.51 7.37
C GLN A 271 16.16 6.62 8.57
N GLY A 272 15.94 5.34 8.34
CA GLY A 272 15.49 4.36 9.32
C GLY A 272 13.96 4.34 9.48
N LEU A 273 13.36 3.16 9.32
CA LEU A 273 11.89 3.01 9.30
C LEU A 273 11.24 3.33 10.66
N ASP A 274 11.94 3.05 11.78
CA ASP A 274 11.48 3.42 13.13
C ASP A 274 11.46 4.95 13.32
N THR A 275 12.49 5.64 12.80
CA THR A 275 12.55 7.10 12.81
C THR A 275 11.42 7.70 11.97
N ILE A 276 11.19 7.17 10.77
CA ILE A 276 10.08 7.59 9.89
C ILE A 276 8.75 7.39 10.62
N GLN A 277 8.51 6.21 11.19
CA GLN A 277 7.29 5.91 11.92
C GLN A 277 7.04 6.89 13.07
N THR A 278 8.05 7.12 13.90
CA THR A 278 7.96 8.06 15.03
C THR A 278 7.60 9.47 14.56
N GLN A 279 8.26 9.98 13.52
CA GLN A 279 8.00 11.32 13.01
C GLN A 279 6.62 11.43 12.36
N VAL A 280 6.21 10.44 11.57
CA VAL A 280 4.89 10.41 10.92
C VAL A 280 3.77 10.35 11.98
N GLN A 281 3.91 9.47 12.98
CA GLN A 281 2.94 9.34 14.06
C GLN A 281 2.85 10.59 14.91
N SER A 282 3.97 11.22 15.26
CA SER A 282 4.00 12.48 16.00
C SER A 282 3.24 13.60 15.29
N LYS A 283 3.49 13.78 13.99
CA LYS A 283 2.79 14.78 13.16
C LYS A 283 1.30 14.46 13.03
N ALA A 284 0.97 13.20 12.79
CA ALA A 284 -0.42 12.77 12.72
C ALA A 284 -1.17 12.94 14.05
N SER A 285 -0.52 12.67 15.19
CA SER A 285 -1.10 12.92 16.52
C SER A 285 -1.39 14.39 16.74
N LYS A 286 -0.42 15.28 16.45
CA LYS A 286 -0.58 16.73 16.54
C LYS A 286 -1.80 17.22 15.74
N ILE A 287 -1.98 16.71 14.52
CA ILE A 287 -3.14 17.07 13.67
C ILE A 287 -4.43 16.52 14.27
N ARG A 288 -4.48 15.25 14.70
CA ARG A 288 -5.68 14.62 15.30
C ARG A 288 -6.13 15.33 16.57
N ASP A 289 -5.21 15.68 17.43
CA ASP A 289 -5.52 16.35 18.70
C ASP A 289 -6.15 17.70 18.42
N ALA A 290 -5.58 18.50 17.50
CA ALA A 290 -6.16 19.77 17.09
C ALA A 290 -7.54 19.62 16.43
N LEU A 291 -7.73 18.63 15.54
CA LEU A 291 -9.03 18.37 14.92
C LEU A 291 -10.12 17.97 15.93
N ARG A 292 -9.73 17.25 17.00
CA ARG A 292 -10.67 16.85 18.07
C ARG A 292 -11.24 18.05 18.83
N ASP A 293 -10.47 19.11 18.96
CA ASP A 293 -10.87 20.34 19.65
C ASP A 293 -11.74 21.26 18.78
N MET A 294 -11.96 20.93 17.49
CA MET A 294 -12.79 21.69 16.56
C MET A 294 -14.23 21.14 16.54
N PRO A 295 -15.24 21.85 17.09
CA PRO A 295 -16.59 21.32 17.27
C PRO A 295 -17.34 21.01 15.96
N HIS A 296 -16.94 21.63 14.84
CA HIS A 296 -17.52 21.40 13.51
C HIS A 296 -16.84 20.23 12.76
N ILE A 297 -15.81 19.61 13.34
CA ILE A 297 -15.08 18.48 12.74
C ILE A 297 -15.47 17.19 13.43
N GLN A 298 -15.78 16.16 12.64
CA GLN A 298 -15.98 14.80 13.11
C GLN A 298 -14.84 13.91 12.62
N SER A 299 -14.03 13.38 13.55
CA SER A 299 -12.98 12.40 13.25
C SER A 299 -13.60 11.03 12.96
N HIS A 300 -13.03 10.32 11.98
CA HIS A 300 -13.45 8.98 11.57
C HIS A 300 -12.36 7.92 11.75
N ASP A 301 -11.24 8.28 12.36
CA ASP A 301 -10.18 7.32 12.67
C ASP A 301 -10.67 6.28 13.68
N MET A 302 -10.33 5.02 13.41
CA MET A 302 -10.58 3.87 14.28
C MET A 302 -9.24 3.20 14.61
N GLY A 303 -9.26 2.34 15.61
CA GLY A 303 -8.08 1.57 16.03
C GLY A 303 -7.55 1.95 17.40
N THR A 304 -6.91 0.99 18.05
CA THR A 304 -6.17 1.21 19.32
C THR A 304 -4.78 1.78 19.05
N GLN A 305 -4.23 1.50 17.86
CA GLN A 305 -3.02 2.10 17.31
C GLN A 305 -3.36 2.80 16.01
N LEU A 306 -2.76 3.97 15.80
CA LEU A 306 -3.08 4.84 14.67
C LEU A 306 -1.85 5.09 13.78
N SER A 307 -2.09 5.03 12.48
CA SER A 307 -1.10 5.32 11.42
C SER A 307 -1.00 6.81 11.11
N GLY A 308 -0.19 7.16 10.10
CA GLY A 308 -0.10 8.52 9.57
C GLY A 308 -1.29 9.02 8.78
N LEU A 309 -2.34 8.17 8.55
CA LEU A 309 -3.57 8.58 7.87
C LEU A 309 -4.57 9.15 8.87
N ILE A 310 -5.23 10.23 8.49
CA ILE A 310 -6.26 10.89 9.30
C ILE A 310 -7.49 11.08 8.43
N ALA A 311 -8.67 10.74 8.94
CA ALA A 311 -9.93 10.90 8.23
C ALA A 311 -10.93 11.72 9.05
N PHE A 312 -11.58 12.68 8.40
CA PHE A 312 -12.59 13.51 9.04
C PHE A 312 -13.68 13.97 8.05
N THR A 313 -14.77 14.46 8.58
CA THR A 313 -15.79 15.25 7.88
C THR A 313 -16.01 16.57 8.60
N ALA A 314 -16.46 17.61 7.87
CA ALA A 314 -16.85 18.90 8.44
C ALA A 314 -18.36 19.06 8.37
N GLN A 315 -18.96 19.55 9.46
CA GLN A 315 -20.42 19.71 9.58
C GLN A 315 -20.93 20.70 8.52
N GLY A 316 -21.98 20.28 7.80
CA GLY A 316 -22.63 21.13 6.78
C GLY A 316 -21.87 21.22 5.46
N LEU A 317 -20.68 20.61 5.32
CA LEU A 317 -19.87 20.66 4.12
C LEU A 317 -19.68 19.27 3.52
N THR A 318 -19.65 19.18 2.19
CA THR A 318 -19.19 17.95 1.51
C THR A 318 -17.66 17.85 1.58
N SER A 319 -17.12 16.63 1.58
CA SER A 319 -15.65 16.44 1.58
C SER A 319 -14.97 17.09 0.36
N ASP A 320 -15.63 17.12 -0.79
CA ASP A 320 -15.14 17.83 -1.98
C ASP A 320 -15.12 19.35 -1.84
N ALA A 321 -16.11 19.95 -1.15
CA ALA A 321 -16.10 21.39 -0.85
C ALA A 321 -14.93 21.74 0.07
N VAL A 322 -14.70 20.93 1.12
CA VAL A 322 -13.56 21.08 2.02
C VAL A 322 -12.23 20.99 1.24
N ARG A 323 -12.06 19.94 0.43
CA ARG A 323 -10.85 19.78 -0.40
C ARG A 323 -10.63 20.97 -1.33
N THR A 324 -11.68 21.46 -1.98
CA THR A 324 -11.61 22.59 -2.90
C THR A 324 -11.21 23.89 -2.18
N HIS A 325 -11.80 24.13 -1.01
CA HIS A 325 -11.45 25.27 -0.17
C HIS A 325 -9.99 25.25 0.29
N LEU A 326 -9.50 24.11 0.75
CA LEU A 326 -8.09 23.92 1.14
C LEU A 326 -7.15 24.10 -0.05
N ALA A 327 -7.51 23.56 -1.22
CA ALA A 327 -6.70 23.67 -2.43
C ALA A 327 -6.55 25.16 -2.89
N GLN A 328 -7.59 26.01 -2.73
CA GLN A 328 -7.51 27.45 -3.00
C GLN A 328 -6.50 28.17 -2.10
N GLN A 329 -6.19 27.60 -0.93
CA GLN A 329 -5.18 28.10 0.00
C GLN A 329 -3.81 27.41 -0.17
N GLY A 330 -3.61 26.65 -1.27
CA GLY A 330 -2.37 25.93 -1.53
C GLY A 330 -2.14 24.75 -0.58
N ILE A 331 -3.21 24.09 -0.10
CA ILE A 331 -3.14 22.93 0.79
C ILE A 331 -3.74 21.72 0.06
N GLU A 332 -2.93 20.69 -0.17
CA GLU A 332 -3.34 19.47 -0.88
C GLU A 332 -3.74 18.38 0.12
N VAL A 333 -5.00 17.94 0.05
CA VAL A 333 -5.56 16.79 0.78
C VAL A 333 -6.31 15.87 -0.18
N ALA A 334 -6.69 14.68 0.25
CA ALA A 334 -7.51 13.76 -0.55
C ALA A 334 -8.96 13.72 -0.06
N VAL A 335 -9.86 13.30 -0.96
CA VAL A 335 -11.19 12.80 -0.61
C VAL A 335 -11.28 11.33 -1.00
N ASN A 336 -11.69 10.51 -0.06
CA ASN A 336 -11.85 9.07 -0.27
C ASN A 336 -13.30 8.65 0.00
N GLY A 337 -13.92 8.03 -1.00
CA GLY A 337 -15.28 7.52 -0.91
C GLY A 337 -15.36 6.02 -0.62
N THR A 338 -16.58 5.49 -0.70
CA THR A 338 -16.91 4.08 -0.44
C THR A 338 -16.15 3.10 -1.33
N ALA A 339 -15.72 3.51 -2.53
CA ALA A 339 -14.96 2.65 -3.45
C ALA A 339 -13.62 2.16 -2.87
N PHE A 340 -13.04 2.89 -1.91
CA PHE A 340 -11.72 2.54 -1.35
C PHE A 340 -11.79 1.48 -0.24
N THR A 341 -12.82 1.48 0.61
CA THR A 341 -13.08 0.47 1.65
C THR A 341 -14.58 0.19 1.73
N PRO A 342 -15.15 -0.50 0.73
CA PRO A 342 -16.59 -0.56 0.51
C PRO A 342 -17.38 -1.20 1.66
N LEU A 343 -16.81 -2.20 2.32
CA LEU A 343 -17.48 -2.89 3.41
C LEU A 343 -17.50 -2.02 4.68
N ASP A 344 -16.38 -1.36 5.01
CA ASP A 344 -16.26 -0.52 6.21
C ASP A 344 -17.10 0.76 6.08
N MET A 345 -16.96 1.47 4.97
CA MET A 345 -17.69 2.73 4.75
C MET A 345 -19.21 2.51 4.79
N ARG A 346 -19.71 1.43 4.17
CA ARG A 346 -21.13 1.07 4.22
C ARG A 346 -21.59 0.72 5.64
N ALA A 347 -20.82 -0.09 6.36
CA ALA A 347 -21.15 -0.49 7.73
C ALA A 347 -21.21 0.71 8.69
N ARG A 348 -20.46 1.78 8.39
CA ARG A 348 -20.39 3.01 9.18
C ARG A 348 -21.33 4.11 8.68
N GLY A 349 -22.07 3.90 7.58
CA GLY A 349 -22.94 4.90 6.97
C GLY A 349 -22.19 6.10 6.39
N LEU A 350 -20.93 5.94 6.01
CA LEU A 350 -20.09 6.99 5.43
C LEU A 350 -20.11 6.92 3.91
N THR A 351 -20.28 8.06 3.25
CA THR A 351 -20.18 8.20 1.80
C THR A 351 -18.77 8.53 1.34
N ASP A 352 -18.16 9.49 2.01
CA ASP A 352 -16.79 9.94 1.77
C ASP A 352 -16.20 10.58 3.05
N VAL A 353 -14.90 10.80 3.02
CA VAL A 353 -14.14 11.49 4.07
C VAL A 353 -13.03 12.32 3.45
N VAL A 354 -12.70 13.45 4.07
CA VAL A 354 -11.44 14.16 3.81
C VAL A 354 -10.31 13.35 4.47
N ARG A 355 -9.25 13.09 3.71
CA ARG A 355 -8.10 12.35 4.21
C ARG A 355 -6.83 13.20 4.18
N ILE A 356 -6.21 13.33 5.33
CA ILE A 356 -4.90 13.95 5.54
C ILE A 356 -3.86 12.85 5.72
N SER A 357 -2.67 13.06 5.18
CA SER A 357 -1.50 12.21 5.45
C SER A 357 -0.24 13.06 5.42
N ALA A 358 0.32 13.32 6.61
CA ALA A 358 1.61 13.99 6.79
C ALA A 358 2.76 12.98 6.63
N HIS A 359 3.91 13.45 6.13
CA HIS A 359 5.15 12.66 6.01
C HIS A 359 6.26 13.30 6.83
N THR A 360 7.44 12.67 6.88
CA THR A 360 8.62 13.25 7.53
C THR A 360 8.99 14.62 6.96
N THR A 361 8.68 14.86 5.70
CA THR A 361 8.93 16.11 4.98
C THR A 361 7.91 17.22 5.25
N SER A 362 6.75 16.92 5.81
CA SER A 362 5.76 17.97 6.19
C SER A 362 6.31 18.80 7.33
N THR A 363 6.34 20.13 7.18
CA THR A 363 6.88 21.04 8.20
C THR A 363 5.82 21.41 9.24
N ASP A 364 6.26 21.96 10.38
CA ASP A 364 5.34 22.48 11.41
C ASP A 364 4.54 23.68 10.90
N GLU A 365 5.14 24.50 10.03
CA GLU A 365 4.47 25.64 9.40
C GLU A 365 3.35 25.17 8.44
N GLU A 366 3.60 24.11 7.65
CA GLU A 366 2.58 23.51 6.79
C GLU A 366 1.42 22.94 7.63
N ILE A 367 1.74 22.27 8.75
CA ILE A 367 0.74 21.74 9.68
C ILE A 367 -0.07 22.88 10.31
N ALA A 368 0.56 23.96 10.74
CA ALA A 368 -0.14 25.11 11.28
C ALA A 368 -1.08 25.76 10.26
N ARG A 369 -0.64 25.91 9.00
CA ARG A 369 -1.49 26.39 7.90
C ARG A 369 -2.69 25.49 7.64
N LEU A 370 -2.48 24.16 7.64
CA LEU A 370 -3.57 23.20 7.50
C LEU A 370 -4.60 23.36 8.62
N LEU A 371 -4.16 23.43 9.87
CA LEU A 371 -5.04 23.52 11.04
C LEU A 371 -5.80 24.84 11.09
N ASP A 372 -5.15 25.94 10.74
CA ASP A 372 -5.81 27.25 10.61
C ASP A 372 -6.90 27.22 9.53
N ALA A 373 -6.58 26.71 8.34
CA ALA A 373 -7.54 26.60 7.25
C ALA A 373 -8.73 25.68 7.59
N VAL A 374 -8.50 24.58 8.32
CA VAL A 374 -9.59 23.68 8.76
C VAL A 374 -10.41 24.32 9.87
N SER A 375 -9.80 25.08 10.78
CA SER A 375 -10.52 25.83 11.82
C SER A 375 -11.52 26.85 11.22
N ASN A 376 -11.11 27.52 10.14
CA ASN A 376 -11.92 28.51 9.45
C ASN A 376 -13.05 27.92 8.59
N LEU A 377 -13.15 26.58 8.45
CA LEU A 377 -14.28 25.92 7.78
C LEU A 377 -15.62 26.17 8.48
N ALA A 378 -15.62 26.50 9.78
CA ALA A 378 -16.82 26.85 10.52
C ALA A 378 -17.57 28.11 9.95
N GLU A 379 -16.81 29.02 9.33
CA GLU A 379 -17.30 30.25 8.73
C GLU A 379 -17.51 30.16 7.21
N PHE A 380 -17.06 29.03 6.62
CA PHE A 380 -17.11 28.82 5.17
C PHE A 380 -18.52 28.42 4.72
N THR A 381 -19.08 29.21 3.82
CA THR A 381 -20.33 28.90 3.08
C THR A 381 -19.93 28.57 1.63
N PRO A 382 -20.22 27.37 1.11
CA PRO A 382 -19.82 26.94 -0.23
C PRO A 382 -20.54 27.67 -1.35
#